data_e6f757f6d6dd5f82787f171edcd6fdab
#
_entry.id   e6f757f6d6dd5f82787f171edcd6fdab
#
_cell.length_a   1.000
_cell.length_b   1.000
_cell.length_c   1.000
_cell.angle_alpha   90.00
_cell.angle_beta   90.00
_cell.angle_gamma   90.00
#
_symmetry.space_group_name_H-M   'P 1'
#
loop_
_entity.id
_entity.type
_entity.pdbx_description
1 polymer ?
#
loop_
_entity_poly.entity_id
_entity_poly.type
_entity_poly.pdbx_seq_one_letter_code
_entity_poly.pdbx_strand_id
1 'polypeptide(L)'
;MSLPTKAKVVIIGGGIHGLSTAWKLSEKYKNPNDVVVLEKKDTAAGASGIACGVVRNNYFQPAMRELMAHSVSVWESDPEAFKYNAVGYMQISPEVMHKDVASIYEQQKAIGYESEFIEGEKDCMKYMQGIFSDWQAKGITSVLHEKKGGYAFNKDSIKALEKKANSNGVNVHKGVKVTGFKRGSNSNAITGVVTDKGTIAVSYTHLTLPTMLWV
;
A
#
# COMPACT_ATOMS: atom_id res chain seq x y z
N MET A 1 1.43 -3.44 27.42
CA MET A 1 0.07 -4.02 27.52
C MET A 1 0.19 -5.53 27.44
N SER A 2 -0.59 -6.28 28.24
CA SER A 2 -0.69 -7.73 28.15
C SER A 2 -1.41 -8.13 26.86
N LEU A 3 -1.10 -9.32 26.30
CA LEU A 3 -1.84 -9.83 25.16
C LEU A 3 -3.28 -10.19 25.57
N PRO A 4 -4.27 -9.94 24.71
CA PRO A 4 -5.62 -10.42 24.95
C PRO A 4 -5.66 -11.96 24.84
N THR A 5 -6.52 -12.60 25.60
CA THR A 5 -6.70 -14.06 25.54
C THR A 5 -7.56 -14.49 24.34
N LYS A 6 -8.35 -13.56 23.77
CA LYS A 6 -9.27 -13.80 22.67
C LYS A 6 -9.37 -12.56 21.75
N ALA A 7 -9.52 -12.79 20.46
CA ALA A 7 -9.81 -11.76 19.45
C ALA A 7 -10.74 -12.33 18.38
N LYS A 8 -11.49 -11.48 17.68
CA LYS A 8 -12.24 -11.90 16.47
C LYS A 8 -11.29 -12.06 15.30
N VAL A 9 -10.39 -11.08 15.12
CA VAL A 9 -9.42 -11.04 14.04
C VAL A 9 -8.04 -10.80 14.60
N VAL A 10 -7.07 -11.63 14.23
CA VAL A 10 -5.65 -11.41 14.50
C VAL A 10 -4.93 -11.20 13.19
N ILE A 11 -4.27 -10.06 13.04
CA ILE A 11 -3.46 -9.69 11.88
C ILE A 11 -1.99 -9.85 12.25
N ILE A 12 -1.25 -10.57 11.43
CA ILE A 12 0.17 -10.85 11.66
C ILE A 12 1.01 -10.00 10.72
N GLY A 13 1.72 -9.04 11.28
CA GLY A 13 2.58 -8.09 10.58
C GLY A 13 2.08 -6.64 10.67
N GLY A 14 2.94 -5.74 11.17
CA GLY A 14 2.71 -4.30 11.30
C GLY A 14 3.25 -3.48 10.12
N GLY A 15 3.20 -4.04 8.90
CA GLY A 15 3.49 -3.32 7.67
C GLY A 15 2.25 -2.63 7.08
N ILE A 16 2.39 -2.07 5.87
CA ILE A 16 1.31 -1.32 5.20
C ILE A 16 0.04 -2.17 5.02
N HIS A 17 0.15 -3.42 4.61
CA HIS A 17 -1.01 -4.30 4.42
C HIS A 17 -1.71 -4.61 5.74
N GLY A 18 -0.94 -4.97 6.79
CA GLY A 18 -1.53 -5.31 8.09
C GLY A 18 -2.23 -4.12 8.73
N LEU A 19 -1.60 -2.96 8.72
CA LEU A 19 -2.17 -1.77 9.36
C LEU A 19 -3.34 -1.16 8.59
N SER A 20 -3.31 -1.14 7.24
CA SER A 20 -4.47 -0.73 6.45
C SER A 20 -5.65 -1.69 6.61
N THR A 21 -5.40 -3.00 6.65
CA THR A 21 -6.43 -4.00 6.94
C THR A 21 -7.00 -3.78 8.35
N ALA A 22 -6.15 -3.57 9.35
CA ALA A 22 -6.57 -3.30 10.72
C ALA A 22 -7.43 -2.04 10.83
N TRP A 23 -6.99 -0.95 10.21
CA TRP A 23 -7.75 0.29 10.16
C TRP A 23 -9.12 0.09 9.51
N LYS A 24 -9.20 -0.55 8.35
CA LYS A 24 -10.48 -0.80 7.69
C LYS A 24 -11.39 -1.77 8.46
N LEU A 25 -10.85 -2.80 9.06
CA LEU A 25 -11.62 -3.70 9.92
C LEU A 25 -12.14 -3.01 11.19
N SER A 26 -11.43 -2.03 11.72
CA SER A 26 -11.87 -1.24 12.87
C SER A 26 -13.11 -0.37 12.58
N GLU A 27 -13.40 -0.09 11.33
CA GLU A 27 -14.64 0.55 10.92
C GLU A 27 -15.86 -0.38 11.13
N LYS A 28 -15.65 -1.70 11.04
CA LYS A 28 -16.67 -2.75 11.20
C LYS A 28 -16.73 -3.33 12.62
N TYR A 29 -15.57 -3.56 13.24
CA TYR A 29 -15.44 -4.17 14.56
C TYR A 29 -15.10 -3.09 15.58
N LYS A 30 -16.06 -2.76 16.47
CA LYS A 30 -15.96 -1.59 17.35
C LYS A 30 -15.53 -1.92 18.79
N ASN A 31 -15.55 -3.22 19.17
CA ASN A 31 -15.15 -3.57 20.54
C ASN A 31 -13.63 -3.61 20.66
N PRO A 32 -13.04 -3.15 21.76
CA PRO A 32 -11.62 -3.33 22.05
C PRO A 32 -11.22 -4.79 21.95
N ASN A 33 -10.06 -5.05 21.34
CA ASN A 33 -9.53 -6.40 21.08
C ASN A 33 -10.30 -7.24 20.06
N ASP A 34 -11.36 -6.73 19.40
CA ASP A 34 -11.95 -7.45 18.28
C ASP A 34 -10.92 -7.63 17.15
N VAL A 35 -10.11 -6.59 16.90
CA VAL A 35 -9.01 -6.60 15.92
C VAL A 35 -7.69 -6.38 16.64
N VAL A 36 -6.75 -7.30 16.47
CA VAL A 36 -5.43 -7.27 17.10
C VAL A 36 -4.36 -7.41 16.02
N VAL A 37 -3.35 -6.57 16.07
CA VAL A 37 -2.16 -6.67 15.21
C VAL A 37 -0.97 -7.15 16.03
N LEU A 38 -0.29 -8.18 15.54
CA LEU A 38 0.94 -8.71 16.14
C LEU A 38 2.13 -8.42 15.22
N GLU A 39 3.09 -7.67 15.74
CA GLU A 39 4.32 -7.33 15.01
C GLU A 39 5.55 -7.78 15.81
N LYS A 40 6.44 -8.57 15.16
CA LYS A 40 7.63 -9.16 15.82
C LYS A 40 8.69 -8.14 16.24
N LYS A 41 8.75 -6.99 15.61
CA LYS A 41 9.70 -5.90 15.89
C LYS A 41 8.94 -4.62 16.19
N ASP A 42 9.08 -3.63 15.33
CA ASP A 42 8.31 -2.39 15.34
C ASP A 42 7.58 -2.23 14.00
N THR A 43 6.55 -1.41 13.97
CA THR A 43 5.86 -1.07 12.72
C THR A 43 6.85 -0.45 11.73
N ALA A 44 6.67 -0.73 10.46
CA ALA A 44 7.60 -0.33 9.41
C ALA A 44 9.04 -0.90 9.52
N ALA A 45 9.30 -1.87 10.36
CA ALA A 45 10.64 -2.47 10.48
C ALA A 45 11.00 -3.41 9.31
N GLY A 46 10.03 -3.80 8.49
CA GLY A 46 10.20 -4.69 7.34
C GLY A 46 10.18 -3.96 6.00
N ALA A 47 9.81 -4.69 4.94
CA ALA A 47 9.80 -4.22 3.54
C ALA A 47 9.06 -2.87 3.36
N SER A 48 7.93 -2.68 4.05
CA SER A 48 7.17 -1.43 3.96
C SER A 48 7.97 -0.20 4.41
N GLY A 49 8.87 -0.35 5.38
CA GLY A 49 9.69 0.76 5.89
C GLY A 49 10.94 1.08 5.05
N ILE A 50 11.33 0.19 4.12
CA ILE A 50 12.47 0.37 3.20
C ILE A 50 12.03 0.59 1.76
N ALA A 51 10.72 0.54 1.47
CA ALA A 51 10.16 0.82 0.15
C ALA A 51 10.47 2.25 -0.30
N CYS A 52 10.49 2.50 -1.62
CA CYS A 52 10.76 3.83 -2.17
C CYS A 52 9.63 4.83 -1.97
N GLY A 53 8.45 4.37 -1.56
CA GLY A 53 7.30 5.23 -1.28
C GLY A 53 6.62 5.85 -2.51
N VAL A 54 6.90 5.36 -3.71
CA VAL A 54 6.25 5.85 -4.94
C VAL A 54 4.78 5.44 -4.96
N VAL A 55 3.92 6.40 -5.22
CA VAL A 55 2.47 6.25 -5.39
C VAL A 55 2.13 6.53 -6.85
N ARG A 56 1.49 5.58 -7.53
CA ARG A 56 1.17 5.68 -8.96
C ARG A 56 0.02 4.75 -9.35
N ASN A 57 -0.56 5.00 -10.52
CA ASN A 57 -1.54 4.11 -11.18
C ASN A 57 -0.98 3.44 -12.45
N ASN A 58 0.27 3.63 -12.77
CA ASN A 58 0.92 3.09 -13.97
C ASN A 58 1.15 1.58 -13.86
N TYR A 59 0.16 0.77 -14.26
CA TYR A 59 0.21 -0.68 -14.26
C TYR A 59 -0.42 -1.26 -15.53
N PHE A 60 0.16 -2.33 -16.07
CA PHE A 60 -0.36 -3.03 -17.25
C PHE A 60 -1.64 -3.83 -16.93
N GLN A 61 -1.76 -4.38 -15.72
CA GLN A 61 -2.91 -5.19 -15.34
C GLN A 61 -4.12 -4.30 -15.00
N PRO A 62 -5.28 -4.48 -15.64
CA PRO A 62 -6.49 -3.70 -15.37
C PRO A 62 -6.91 -3.70 -13.89
N ALA A 63 -6.95 -4.88 -13.26
CA ALA A 63 -7.30 -5.00 -11.84
C ALA A 63 -6.36 -4.20 -10.92
N MET A 64 -5.07 -4.13 -11.25
CA MET A 64 -4.11 -3.33 -10.49
C MET A 64 -4.36 -1.83 -10.66
N ARG A 65 -4.79 -1.37 -11.83
CA ARG A 65 -5.13 0.05 -12.04
C ARG A 65 -6.34 0.48 -11.23
N GLU A 66 -7.40 -0.32 -11.21
CA GLU A 66 -8.59 -0.05 -10.39
C GLU A 66 -8.22 -0.01 -8.90
N LEU A 67 -7.46 -0.99 -8.44
CA LEU A 67 -7.00 -1.05 -7.05
C LEU A 67 -6.10 0.15 -6.70
N MET A 68 -5.21 0.55 -7.59
CA MET A 68 -4.31 1.68 -7.34
C MET A 68 -5.03 3.02 -7.43
N ALA A 69 -6.04 3.19 -8.30
CA ALA A 69 -6.89 4.37 -8.33
C ALA A 69 -7.61 4.57 -6.99
N HIS A 70 -8.19 3.49 -6.44
CA HIS A 70 -8.74 3.51 -5.08
C HIS A 70 -7.66 3.83 -4.03
N SER A 71 -6.46 3.23 -4.14
CA SER A 71 -5.38 3.48 -3.18
C SER A 71 -4.92 4.94 -3.20
N VAL A 72 -4.82 5.56 -4.37
CA VAL A 72 -4.49 7.00 -4.50
C VAL A 72 -5.52 7.85 -3.76
N SER A 73 -6.82 7.55 -3.88
CA SER A 73 -7.87 8.28 -3.16
C SER A 73 -7.74 8.16 -1.62
N VAL A 74 -7.20 7.05 -1.14
CA VAL A 74 -6.88 6.88 0.29
C VAL A 74 -5.73 7.81 0.71
N TRP A 75 -4.67 7.92 -0.10
CA TRP A 75 -3.57 8.86 0.15
C TRP A 75 -4.06 10.32 0.14
N GLU A 76 -4.89 10.69 -0.83
CA GLU A 76 -5.49 12.01 -0.97
C GLU A 76 -6.45 12.36 0.19
N SER A 77 -7.02 11.38 0.87
CA SER A 77 -7.99 11.61 1.96
C SER A 77 -7.37 12.28 3.20
N ASP A 78 -6.06 12.15 3.40
CA ASP A 78 -5.34 12.75 4.53
C ASP A 78 -3.84 12.88 4.19
N PRO A 79 -3.49 13.73 3.20
CA PRO A 79 -2.14 13.79 2.67
C PRO A 79 -1.11 14.25 3.70
N GLU A 80 -1.54 15.09 4.65
CA GLU A 80 -0.66 15.55 5.71
C GLU A 80 -0.26 14.42 6.67
N ALA A 81 -1.23 13.62 7.13
CA ALA A 81 -0.94 12.49 8.02
C ALA A 81 -0.10 11.42 7.31
N PHE A 82 -0.43 11.11 6.07
CA PHE A 82 0.31 10.13 5.27
C PHE A 82 1.63 10.65 4.70
N LYS A 83 1.92 11.95 4.85
CA LYS A 83 3.08 12.60 4.21
C LYS A 83 3.13 12.30 2.71
N TYR A 84 1.95 12.38 2.09
CA TYR A 84 1.77 12.17 0.67
C TYR A 84 1.99 13.47 -0.10
N ASN A 85 2.79 13.40 -1.15
CA ASN A 85 3.15 14.52 -2.01
C ASN A 85 2.76 14.19 -3.45
N ALA A 86 1.68 14.78 -3.93
CA ALA A 86 1.18 14.62 -5.29
C ALA A 86 2.00 15.49 -6.28
N VAL A 87 3.26 15.12 -6.47
CA VAL A 87 4.18 15.83 -7.39
C VAL A 87 4.10 15.34 -8.83
N GLY A 88 3.22 14.38 -9.08
CA GLY A 88 3.11 13.68 -10.35
C GLY A 88 3.99 12.44 -10.44
N TYR A 89 3.64 11.58 -11.37
CA TYR A 89 4.45 10.44 -11.80
C TYR A 89 4.50 10.43 -13.32
N MET A 90 5.68 10.32 -13.89
CA MET A 90 5.86 10.27 -15.35
C MET A 90 6.48 8.97 -15.78
N GLN A 91 5.90 8.35 -16.80
CA GLN A 91 6.56 7.36 -17.61
C GLN A 91 7.01 8.01 -18.90
N ILE A 92 8.31 8.03 -19.12
CA ILE A 92 8.99 8.65 -20.26
C ILE A 92 9.57 7.50 -21.06
N SER A 93 9.19 7.36 -22.34
CA SER A 93 9.47 6.15 -23.10
C SER A 93 9.86 6.40 -24.54
N PRO A 94 10.77 5.57 -25.11
CA PRO A 94 11.09 5.55 -26.52
C PRO A 94 9.98 4.85 -27.33
N GLU A 95 10.07 4.92 -28.66
CA GLU A 95 9.09 4.39 -29.60
C GLU A 95 8.73 2.91 -29.37
N VAL A 96 9.69 2.08 -29.00
CA VAL A 96 9.47 0.65 -28.75
C VAL A 96 8.43 0.38 -27.66
N MET A 97 8.23 1.32 -26.72
CA MET A 97 7.24 1.21 -25.64
C MET A 97 5.97 2.01 -25.89
N HIS A 98 5.89 2.76 -26.99
CA HIS A 98 4.77 3.67 -27.26
C HIS A 98 3.41 2.99 -27.13
N LYS A 99 3.24 1.85 -27.79
CA LYS A 99 1.98 1.08 -27.80
C LYS A 99 1.54 0.65 -26.40
N ASP A 100 2.47 0.24 -25.58
CA ASP A 100 2.18 -0.20 -24.20
C ASP A 100 1.77 0.98 -23.33
N VAL A 101 2.48 2.10 -23.44
CA VAL A 101 2.17 3.32 -22.67
C VAL A 101 0.82 3.92 -23.08
N ALA A 102 0.53 3.96 -24.39
CA ALA A 102 -0.77 4.36 -24.93
C ALA A 102 -1.91 3.49 -24.37
N SER A 103 -1.70 2.17 -24.31
CA SER A 103 -2.68 1.24 -23.73
C SER A 103 -2.93 1.52 -22.23
N ILE A 104 -1.91 1.88 -21.46
CA ILE A 104 -2.07 2.27 -20.04
C ILE A 104 -2.92 3.54 -19.96
N TYR A 105 -2.63 4.56 -20.78
CA TYR A 105 -3.39 5.80 -20.82
C TYR A 105 -4.88 5.57 -21.10
N GLU A 106 -5.20 4.82 -22.15
CA GLU A 106 -6.61 4.52 -22.49
C GLU A 106 -7.33 3.79 -21.35
N GLN A 107 -6.66 2.91 -20.66
CA GLN A 107 -7.25 2.19 -19.53
C GLN A 107 -7.38 3.07 -18.28
N GLN A 108 -6.46 4.01 -18.03
CA GLN A 108 -6.62 5.02 -16.98
C GLN A 108 -7.82 5.94 -17.27
N LYS A 109 -7.94 6.40 -18.52
CA LYS A 109 -9.08 7.18 -18.98
C LYS A 109 -10.41 6.45 -18.81
N ALA A 110 -10.47 5.15 -19.15
CA ALA A 110 -11.66 4.33 -19.02
C ALA A 110 -12.17 4.20 -17.56
N ILE A 111 -11.30 4.26 -16.57
CA ILE A 111 -11.65 4.24 -15.14
C ILE A 111 -11.75 5.65 -14.52
N GLY A 112 -11.67 6.73 -15.34
CA GLY A 112 -11.72 8.10 -14.86
C GLY A 112 -10.49 8.57 -14.07
N TYR A 113 -9.35 7.88 -14.22
CA TYR A 113 -8.11 8.30 -13.58
C TYR A 113 -7.40 9.36 -14.43
N GLU A 114 -7.14 10.52 -13.84
CA GLU A 114 -6.61 11.69 -14.52
C GLU A 114 -5.13 11.54 -14.88
N SER A 115 -4.83 11.57 -16.17
CA SER A 115 -3.46 11.55 -16.70
C SER A 115 -3.41 12.29 -18.03
N GLU A 116 -2.21 12.71 -18.43
CA GLU A 116 -1.92 13.30 -19.74
C GLU A 116 -1.01 12.37 -20.53
N PHE A 117 -1.32 12.18 -21.80
CA PHE A 117 -0.49 11.41 -22.71
C PHE A 117 -0.01 12.28 -23.86
N ILE A 118 1.29 12.42 -23.98
CA ILE A 118 1.95 13.24 -24.99
C ILE A 118 2.67 12.30 -25.95
N GLU A 119 2.47 12.49 -27.25
CA GLU A 119 3.00 11.65 -28.32
C GLU A 119 3.87 12.43 -29.29
N GLY A 120 4.90 11.78 -29.80
CA GLY A 120 5.85 12.36 -30.75
C GLY A 120 7.03 13.08 -30.09
N GLU A 121 8.22 12.88 -30.67
CA GLU A 121 9.47 13.35 -30.06
C GLU A 121 9.48 14.86 -29.83
N LYS A 122 8.96 15.63 -30.79
CA LYS A 122 8.91 17.10 -30.74
C LYS A 122 8.01 17.60 -29.60
N ASP A 123 6.82 17.01 -29.46
CA ASP A 123 5.84 17.42 -28.47
C ASP A 123 6.26 16.93 -27.07
N CYS A 124 6.83 15.74 -26.97
CA CYS A 124 7.45 15.25 -25.72
C CYS A 124 8.58 16.18 -25.27
N MET A 125 9.47 16.58 -26.18
CA MET A 125 10.55 17.53 -25.87
C MET A 125 9.99 18.86 -25.35
N LYS A 126 9.02 19.43 -26.04
CA LYS A 126 8.38 20.70 -25.66
C LYS A 126 7.69 20.58 -24.28
N TYR A 127 6.96 19.49 -24.06
CA TYR A 127 6.27 19.23 -22.80
C TYR A 127 7.26 19.13 -21.64
N MET A 128 8.30 18.33 -21.84
CA MET A 128 9.33 18.11 -20.80
C MET A 128 10.14 19.38 -20.49
N GLN A 129 10.47 20.18 -21.52
CA GLN A 129 11.13 21.48 -21.31
C GLN A 129 10.24 22.53 -20.62
N GLY A 130 8.92 22.39 -20.72
CA GLY A 130 7.97 23.20 -19.95
C GLY A 130 7.99 22.90 -18.43
N ILE A 131 8.48 21.71 -18.04
CA ILE A 131 8.59 21.28 -16.63
C ILE A 131 10.04 21.37 -16.14
N PHE A 132 10.99 20.93 -16.97
CA PHE A 132 12.43 20.91 -16.69
C PHE A 132 13.15 21.69 -17.80
N SER A 133 13.48 22.94 -17.56
CA SER A 133 14.03 23.85 -18.57
C SER A 133 15.34 23.37 -19.23
N ASP A 134 16.07 22.50 -18.55
CA ASP A 134 17.33 21.90 -18.99
C ASP A 134 17.17 20.51 -19.62
N TRP A 135 15.94 20.06 -19.90
CA TRP A 135 15.68 18.76 -20.50
C TRP A 135 16.27 18.64 -21.91
N GLN A 136 17.08 17.59 -22.14
CA GLN A 136 17.82 17.37 -23.40
C GLN A 136 17.71 15.94 -23.93
N ALA A 137 16.93 15.05 -23.29
CA ALA A 137 16.83 13.66 -23.73
C ALA A 137 16.22 13.55 -25.13
N LYS A 138 16.85 12.79 -26.00
CA LYS A 138 16.42 12.49 -27.37
C LYS A 138 15.81 11.09 -27.49
N GLY A 139 15.05 10.86 -28.55
CA GLY A 139 14.44 9.55 -28.80
C GLY A 139 13.26 9.22 -27.87
N ILE A 140 12.73 10.20 -27.15
CA ILE A 140 11.53 10.06 -26.33
C ILE A 140 10.33 10.39 -27.18
N THR A 141 9.45 9.42 -27.39
CA THR A 141 8.25 9.55 -28.25
C THR A 141 6.94 9.44 -27.51
N SER A 142 6.99 9.09 -26.22
CA SER A 142 5.80 9.10 -25.35
C SER A 142 6.12 9.56 -23.94
N VAL A 143 5.24 10.39 -23.38
CA VAL A 143 5.21 10.76 -21.97
C VAL A 143 3.81 10.54 -21.44
N LEU A 144 3.66 9.65 -20.46
CA LEU A 144 2.44 9.50 -19.68
C LEU A 144 2.64 10.16 -18.32
N HIS A 145 1.89 11.22 -18.05
CA HIS A 145 2.01 11.99 -16.82
C HIS A 145 0.74 11.86 -15.96
N GLU A 146 0.84 11.16 -14.87
CA GLU A 146 -0.20 11.05 -13.84
C GLU A 146 -0.08 12.22 -12.86
N LYS A 147 -1.05 13.11 -12.84
CA LYS A 147 -1.04 14.30 -11.95
C LYS A 147 -1.19 13.92 -10.47
N LYS A 148 -1.95 12.87 -10.20
CA LYS A 148 -2.20 12.34 -8.86
C LYS A 148 -1.12 11.36 -8.37
N GLY A 149 -0.17 10.99 -9.21
CA GLY A 149 0.99 10.23 -8.80
C GLY A 149 1.93 11.05 -7.93
N GLY A 150 2.91 10.40 -7.31
CA GLY A 150 3.91 11.08 -6.49
C GLY A 150 4.60 10.15 -5.51
N TYR A 151 4.81 10.62 -4.29
CA TYR A 151 5.46 9.82 -3.26
C TYR A 151 4.89 10.10 -1.86
N ALA A 152 5.07 9.13 -0.98
CA ALA A 152 4.77 9.27 0.44
C ALA A 152 5.99 8.86 1.27
N PHE A 153 6.23 9.52 2.40
CA PHE A 153 7.26 9.08 3.34
C PHE A 153 6.80 7.81 4.04
N ASN A 154 7.29 6.68 3.56
CA ASN A 154 6.81 5.35 3.89
C ASN A 154 6.71 5.07 5.40
N LYS A 155 7.73 5.39 6.20
CA LYS A 155 7.70 5.18 7.66
C LYS A 155 6.64 6.03 8.34
N ASP A 156 6.48 7.27 7.91
CA ASP A 156 5.50 8.19 8.50
C ASP A 156 4.08 7.78 8.10
N SER A 157 3.87 7.38 6.86
CA SER A 157 2.60 6.84 6.37
C SER A 157 2.17 5.60 7.16
N ILE A 158 3.09 4.70 7.47
CA ILE A 158 2.80 3.50 8.25
C ILE A 158 2.45 3.86 9.70
N LYS A 159 3.17 4.81 10.30
CA LYS A 159 2.84 5.33 11.63
C LYS A 159 1.45 6.01 11.65
N ALA A 160 1.10 6.72 10.57
CA ALA A 160 -0.24 7.31 10.44
C ALA A 160 -1.33 6.23 10.37
N LEU A 161 -1.11 5.15 9.63
CA LEU A 161 -2.04 4.00 9.62
C LEU A 161 -2.15 3.35 11.00
N GLU A 162 -1.03 3.16 11.71
CA GLU A 162 -1.05 2.66 13.09
C GLU A 162 -1.86 3.58 13.99
N LYS A 163 -1.65 4.90 13.91
CA LYS A 163 -2.41 5.88 14.68
C LYS A 163 -3.90 5.83 14.36
N LYS A 164 -4.28 5.77 13.08
CA LYS A 164 -5.68 5.64 12.65
C LYS A 164 -6.32 4.34 13.16
N ALA A 165 -5.62 3.22 13.08
CA ALA A 165 -6.10 1.96 13.63
C ALA A 165 -6.27 2.01 15.16
N ASN A 166 -5.27 2.51 15.87
CA ASN A 166 -5.31 2.66 17.34
C ASN A 166 -6.44 3.59 17.80
N SER A 167 -6.68 4.70 17.10
CA SER A 167 -7.77 5.64 17.41
C SER A 167 -9.16 4.99 17.28
N ASN A 168 -9.27 3.94 16.49
CA ASN A 168 -10.49 3.14 16.34
C ASN A 168 -10.55 1.92 17.27
N GLY A 169 -9.63 1.81 18.24
CA GLY A 169 -9.62 0.74 19.24
C GLY A 169 -8.86 -0.53 18.85
N VAL A 170 -8.10 -0.53 17.74
CA VAL A 170 -7.20 -1.63 17.41
C VAL A 170 -5.99 -1.61 18.35
N ASN A 171 -5.62 -2.78 18.86
CA ASN A 171 -4.39 -2.95 19.63
C ASN A 171 -3.26 -3.49 18.74
N VAL A 172 -2.20 -2.68 18.58
CA VAL A 172 -0.97 -3.07 17.87
C VAL A 172 0.08 -3.49 18.91
N HIS A 173 0.32 -4.79 19.01
CA HIS A 173 1.31 -5.37 19.91
C HIS A 173 2.65 -5.55 19.19
N LYS A 174 3.61 -4.70 19.53
CA LYS A 174 4.98 -4.74 19.02
C LYS A 174 5.87 -5.65 19.84
N GLY A 175 6.92 -6.19 19.25
CA GLY A 175 7.82 -7.14 19.89
C GLY A 175 7.16 -8.47 20.26
N VAL A 176 6.13 -8.87 19.50
CA VAL A 176 5.41 -10.14 19.68
C VAL A 176 5.58 -11.00 18.44
N LYS A 177 6.32 -12.10 18.58
CA LYS A 177 6.60 -13.02 17.49
C LYS A 177 5.57 -14.16 17.47
N VAL A 178 4.86 -14.31 16.37
CA VAL A 178 4.03 -15.49 16.12
C VAL A 178 4.93 -16.68 15.85
N THR A 179 4.71 -17.79 16.56
CA THR A 179 5.51 -19.02 16.50
C THR A 179 4.72 -20.21 15.97
N GLY A 180 3.38 -20.11 15.90
CA GLY A 180 2.55 -21.19 15.40
C GLY A 180 1.06 -20.90 15.47
N PHE A 181 0.28 -21.93 15.17
CA PHE A 181 -1.19 -21.86 15.15
C PHE A 181 -1.78 -23.06 15.88
N LYS A 182 -2.89 -22.85 16.59
CA LYS A 182 -3.76 -23.94 17.06
C LYS A 182 -4.80 -24.25 16.01
N ARG A 183 -5.08 -25.54 15.79
CA ARG A 183 -6.12 -26.03 14.89
C ARG A 183 -7.23 -26.71 15.69
N GLY A 184 -8.44 -26.68 15.16
CA GLY A 184 -9.56 -27.43 15.74
C GLY A 184 -9.34 -28.94 15.65
N SER A 185 -9.82 -29.67 16.64
CA SER A 185 -9.63 -31.13 16.76
C SER A 185 -10.16 -31.92 15.55
N ASN A 186 -11.23 -31.42 14.92
CA ASN A 186 -11.93 -32.10 13.81
C ASN A 186 -11.95 -31.28 12.52
N SER A 187 -11.12 -30.23 12.41
CA SER A 187 -11.10 -29.35 11.24
C SER A 187 -9.72 -28.73 11.03
N ASN A 188 -9.44 -28.35 9.80
CA ASN A 188 -8.24 -27.55 9.48
C ASN A 188 -8.38 -26.08 9.90
N ALA A 189 -9.49 -25.67 10.52
CA ALA A 189 -9.72 -24.30 10.95
C ALA A 189 -8.70 -23.88 12.02
N ILE A 190 -8.13 -22.70 11.85
CA ILE A 190 -7.25 -22.09 12.85
C ILE A 190 -8.13 -21.51 13.97
N THR A 191 -7.90 -21.99 15.18
CA THR A 191 -8.64 -21.58 16.39
C THR A 191 -7.81 -20.73 17.34
N GLY A 192 -6.53 -20.58 17.08
CA GLY A 192 -5.66 -19.74 17.90
C GLY A 192 -4.32 -19.42 17.24
N VAL A 193 -3.75 -18.31 17.67
CA VAL A 193 -2.41 -17.85 17.29
C VAL A 193 -1.49 -18.02 18.48
N VAL A 194 -0.40 -18.76 18.30
CA VAL A 194 0.64 -19.00 19.31
C VAL A 194 1.76 -17.98 19.11
N THR A 195 2.16 -17.33 20.19
CA THR A 195 3.25 -16.35 20.18
C THR A 195 4.29 -16.70 21.24
N ASP A 196 5.43 -16.02 21.20
CA ASP A 196 6.47 -16.08 22.24
C ASP A 196 6.02 -15.47 23.60
N LYS A 197 4.84 -14.83 23.64
CA LYS A 197 4.28 -14.19 24.85
C LYS A 197 2.93 -14.75 25.29
N GLY A 198 2.44 -15.82 24.65
CA GLY A 198 1.16 -16.44 24.97
C GLY A 198 0.35 -16.84 23.76
N THR A 199 -0.88 -17.27 23.98
CA THR A 199 -1.80 -17.71 22.92
C THR A 199 -3.06 -16.84 22.91
N ILE A 200 -3.51 -16.48 21.72
CA ILE A 200 -4.76 -15.74 21.49
C ILE A 200 -5.73 -16.69 20.80
N ALA A 201 -6.90 -16.95 21.39
CA ALA A 201 -7.98 -17.65 20.71
C ALA A 201 -8.60 -16.75 19.64
N VAL A 202 -8.88 -17.28 18.45
CA VAL A 202 -9.36 -16.48 17.32
C VAL A 202 -10.57 -17.11 16.64
N SER A 203 -11.47 -16.24 16.13
CA SER A 203 -12.55 -16.64 15.24
C SER A 203 -12.15 -16.50 13.76
N TYR A 204 -11.25 -15.57 13.45
CA TYR A 204 -10.71 -15.32 12.11
C TYR A 204 -9.25 -14.87 12.19
N THR A 205 -8.40 -15.39 11.31
CA THR A 205 -6.97 -15.04 11.22
C THR A 205 -6.65 -14.50 9.84
N HIS A 206 -6.00 -13.34 9.77
CA HIS A 206 -5.48 -12.77 8.53
C HIS A 206 -3.95 -12.68 8.62
N LEU A 207 -3.27 -13.31 7.68
CA LEU A 207 -1.82 -13.27 7.54
C LEU A 207 -1.46 -12.31 6.41
N THR A 208 -0.74 -11.24 6.73
CA THR A 208 -0.09 -10.42 5.71
C THR A 208 1.29 -11.02 5.44
N LEU A 209 1.46 -11.64 4.28
CA LEU A 209 2.77 -12.12 3.86
C LEU A 209 3.71 -10.92 3.65
N PRO A 210 4.98 -11.03 4.06
CA PRO A 210 5.97 -10.05 3.63
C PRO A 210 6.00 -10.07 2.11
N THR A 211 6.00 -8.89 1.51
CA THR A 211 6.23 -8.74 0.07
C THR A 211 7.56 -9.42 -0.21
N MET A 212 7.53 -10.56 -0.89
CA MET A 212 8.75 -11.25 -1.28
C MET A 212 9.46 -10.35 -2.28
N LEU A 213 10.55 -9.74 -1.84
CA LEU A 213 11.55 -9.21 -2.74
C LEU A 213 12.22 -10.42 -3.40
N TRP A 214 11.85 -10.72 -4.62
CA TRP A 214 12.69 -11.51 -5.49
C TRP A 214 13.87 -10.61 -5.86
N VAL A 215 15.01 -10.93 -5.32
CA VAL A 215 16.30 -10.39 -5.76
C VAL A 215 16.73 -11.18 -6.98
#